data_b7c76575e8f0ba6ee46c604b0c6f3f6e
#
_entry.id   b7c76575e8f0ba6ee46c604b0c6f3f6e
#
_cell.length_a   1.000
_cell.length_b   1.000
_cell.length_c   1.000
_cell.angle_alpha   90.00
_cell.angle_beta   90.00
_cell.angle_gamma   90.00
#
_symmetry.space_group_name_H-M   'P 1'
#
loop_
_entity.id
_entity.type
_entity.pdbx_description
1 polymer ?
#
loop_
_entity_poly.entity_id
_entity_poly.type
_entity_poly.pdbx_seq_one_letter_code
_entity_poly.pdbx_strand_id
1 'polypeptide(L)'
;VEQNITSDYLLSGPSSGEFPTPKDTGKRAAEAEGVDKAITIGMAPVTVDGQASMDYGPQFQQTTTADGDPSSMIALDMVEGDANLDKGFIATEDFAKEHGWKVGETYKVASAEKDKKAEAKLVGIFKPTDVVQNMVLSQEVAEKVAPEKSFTVQMVGVLGQEGYDKEELRHNLEDAVKDLVVVQVNSGEEYAGQAAGFIDQMLSILYGLLALAVIIAVLGIVNTLTLGVIERRQEIGMLRAVGTQRRQIRTMITLESVQIALFGAVMGILIGLGLGWSFIKILGDEGL
;
A
#
# COMPACT_ATOMS: atom_id res chain seq x y z
N VAL A 1 -4.62 8.72 -3.38
CA VAL A 1 -5.74 7.81 -3.04
C VAL A 1 -7.07 8.55 -3.07
N GLU A 2 -7.21 9.67 -2.38
CA GLU A 2 -8.47 10.44 -2.27
C GLU A 2 -9.03 10.91 -3.63
N GLN A 3 -8.16 11.31 -4.56
CA GLN A 3 -8.57 11.78 -5.90
C GLN A 3 -9.05 10.66 -6.84
N ASN A 4 -8.84 9.40 -6.47
CA ASN A 4 -9.17 8.25 -7.32
C ASN A 4 -10.45 7.52 -6.90
N ILE A 5 -11.07 7.88 -5.78
CA ILE A 5 -12.32 7.25 -5.30
C ILE A 5 -13.50 8.11 -5.75
N THR A 6 -14.39 7.53 -6.54
CA THR A 6 -15.61 8.19 -7.05
C THR A 6 -16.88 7.73 -6.35
N SER A 7 -16.83 6.62 -5.58
CA SER A 7 -17.95 6.13 -4.79
C SER A 7 -18.27 7.03 -3.60
N ASP A 8 -19.55 7.13 -3.23
CA ASP A 8 -19.99 7.88 -2.05
C ASP A 8 -19.54 7.17 -0.76
N TYR A 9 -19.65 5.85 -0.73
CA TYR A 9 -19.21 5.01 0.40
C TYR A 9 -18.44 3.78 -0.06
N LEU A 10 -17.55 3.33 0.82
CA LEU A 10 -16.77 2.12 0.70
C LEU A 10 -17.05 1.22 1.91
N LEU A 11 -17.45 -0.01 1.65
CA LEU A 11 -17.59 -1.05 2.66
C LEU A 11 -16.38 -1.98 2.58
N SER A 12 -15.62 -2.04 3.65
CA SER A 12 -14.41 -2.85 3.72
C SER A 12 -14.22 -3.45 5.11
N GLY A 13 -13.35 -4.44 5.21
CA GLY A 13 -12.85 -4.92 6.49
C GLY A 13 -12.00 -3.87 7.21
N PRO A 14 -11.64 -4.10 8.48
CA PRO A 14 -10.74 -3.22 9.20
C PRO A 14 -9.38 -3.12 8.50
N SER A 15 -8.64 -2.04 8.78
CA SER A 15 -7.33 -1.75 8.18
C SER A 15 -7.38 -1.55 6.66
N SER A 16 -8.38 -0.79 6.19
CA SER A 16 -8.48 -0.36 4.78
C SER A 16 -8.48 -1.51 3.76
N GLY A 17 -9.11 -2.64 4.11
CA GLY A 17 -9.29 -3.77 3.19
C GLY A 17 -8.19 -4.84 3.23
N GLU A 18 -7.26 -4.78 4.19
CA GLU A 18 -6.29 -5.88 4.41
C GLU A 18 -6.98 -7.19 4.80
N PHE A 19 -8.14 -7.12 5.46
CA PHE A 19 -8.95 -8.27 5.78
C PHE A 19 -10.11 -8.40 4.80
N PRO A 20 -10.35 -9.61 4.26
CA PRO A 20 -11.46 -9.84 3.34
C PRO A 20 -12.80 -9.59 4.03
N THR A 21 -13.70 -8.94 3.31
CA THR A 21 -15.09 -8.75 3.69
C THR A 21 -15.91 -10.02 3.47
N PRO A 22 -16.98 -10.25 4.23
CA PRO A 22 -17.94 -11.32 3.94
C PRO A 22 -18.49 -11.21 2.52
N LYS A 23 -18.68 -12.35 1.86
CA LYS A 23 -19.08 -12.40 0.44
C LYS A 23 -20.44 -11.79 0.14
N ASP A 24 -21.35 -11.81 1.09
CA ASP A 24 -22.69 -11.25 0.96
C ASP A 24 -22.76 -9.73 1.16
N THR A 25 -21.63 -9.08 1.50
CA THR A 25 -21.56 -7.63 1.71
C THR A 25 -22.05 -6.85 0.48
N GLY A 26 -21.57 -7.21 -0.71
CA GLY A 26 -21.95 -6.53 -1.95
C GLY A 26 -23.46 -6.64 -2.23
N LYS A 27 -24.04 -7.83 -2.05
CA LYS A 27 -25.48 -8.05 -2.23
C LYS A 27 -26.30 -7.24 -1.23
N ARG A 28 -25.92 -7.25 0.05
CA ARG A 28 -26.62 -6.48 1.10
C ARG A 28 -26.53 -4.99 0.86
N ALA A 29 -25.36 -4.50 0.45
CA ALA A 29 -25.18 -3.10 0.09
C ALA A 29 -26.06 -2.70 -1.09
N ALA A 30 -26.15 -3.54 -2.13
CA ALA A 30 -26.99 -3.27 -3.30
C ALA A 30 -28.51 -3.26 -3.00
N GLU A 31 -28.95 -3.99 -1.97
CA GLU A 31 -30.34 -4.07 -1.53
C GLU A 31 -30.72 -2.93 -0.55
N ALA A 32 -29.74 -2.13 -0.06
CA ALA A 32 -30.00 -1.06 0.88
C ALA A 32 -30.75 0.12 0.22
N GLU A 33 -31.65 0.76 0.97
CA GLU A 33 -32.43 1.90 0.48
C GLU A 33 -31.52 3.09 0.15
N GLY A 34 -31.75 3.75 -0.97
CA GLY A 34 -30.96 4.88 -1.45
C GLY A 34 -29.74 4.52 -2.30
N VAL A 35 -29.46 3.23 -2.49
CA VAL A 35 -28.35 2.78 -3.35
C VAL A 35 -28.77 2.76 -4.81
N ASP A 36 -27.97 3.38 -5.68
CA ASP A 36 -28.09 3.28 -7.14
C ASP A 36 -27.24 2.11 -7.67
N LYS A 37 -25.96 2.05 -7.25
CA LYS A 37 -25.03 1.00 -7.67
C LYS A 37 -24.15 0.55 -6.51
N ALA A 38 -23.90 -0.75 -6.44
CA ALA A 38 -22.90 -1.34 -5.58
C ALA A 38 -21.96 -2.20 -6.43
N ILE A 39 -20.66 -1.94 -6.35
CA ILE A 39 -19.63 -2.65 -7.11
C ILE A 39 -18.72 -3.37 -6.13
N THR A 40 -18.62 -4.68 -6.29
CA THR A 40 -17.75 -5.52 -5.47
C THR A 40 -16.38 -5.64 -6.14
N ILE A 41 -15.33 -5.29 -5.43
CA ILE A 41 -13.95 -5.60 -5.81
C ILE A 41 -13.44 -6.73 -4.93
N GLY A 42 -12.88 -7.74 -5.57
CA GLY A 42 -12.38 -8.92 -4.91
C GLY A 42 -11.12 -9.46 -5.57
N MET A 43 -10.71 -10.62 -5.12
CA MET A 43 -9.59 -11.37 -5.68
C MET A 43 -9.96 -12.82 -5.90
N ALA A 44 -9.44 -13.40 -6.96
CA ALA A 44 -9.59 -14.80 -7.30
C ALA A 44 -8.27 -15.43 -7.74
N PRO A 45 -8.00 -16.70 -7.42
CA PRO A 45 -6.80 -17.41 -7.84
C PRO A 45 -6.92 -17.85 -9.31
N VAL A 46 -6.98 -16.87 -10.20
CA VAL A 46 -7.10 -17.06 -11.65
C VAL A 46 -6.00 -16.27 -12.36
N THR A 47 -5.65 -16.73 -13.55
CA THR A 47 -4.72 -16.05 -14.46
C THR A 47 -5.38 -15.78 -15.79
N VAL A 48 -5.01 -14.68 -16.43
CA VAL A 48 -5.37 -14.32 -17.80
C VAL A 48 -4.12 -14.50 -18.66
N ASP A 49 -4.17 -15.40 -19.62
CA ASP A 49 -3.03 -15.79 -20.46
C ASP A 49 -1.77 -16.17 -19.66
N GLY A 50 -1.97 -16.77 -18.48
CA GLY A 50 -0.90 -17.15 -17.55
C GLY A 50 -0.42 -16.03 -16.63
N GLN A 51 -0.96 -14.83 -16.72
CA GLN A 51 -0.61 -13.66 -15.91
C GLN A 51 -1.66 -13.39 -14.84
N ALA A 52 -1.25 -12.83 -13.70
CA ALA A 52 -2.11 -12.44 -12.59
C ALA A 52 -1.89 -10.98 -12.22
N SER A 53 -2.86 -10.33 -11.56
CA SER A 53 -2.68 -8.96 -11.05
C SER A 53 -1.62 -8.91 -9.96
N MET A 54 -1.55 -9.96 -9.14
CA MET A 54 -0.53 -10.15 -8.11
C MET A 54 0.10 -11.52 -8.31
N ASP A 55 1.38 -11.56 -8.58
CA ASP A 55 2.16 -12.79 -8.78
C ASP A 55 3.32 -12.85 -7.79
N TYR A 56 3.15 -13.66 -6.75
CA TYR A 56 4.20 -13.96 -5.77
C TYR A 56 4.76 -15.39 -5.96
N GLY A 57 4.68 -15.89 -7.20
CA GLY A 57 5.15 -17.22 -7.60
C GLY A 57 4.02 -18.22 -7.88
N PRO A 58 4.34 -19.40 -8.42
CA PRO A 58 3.36 -20.34 -9.00
C PRO A 58 2.25 -20.81 -8.07
N GLN A 59 2.42 -20.64 -6.76
CA GLN A 59 1.45 -21.06 -5.75
C GLN A 59 0.61 -19.90 -5.20
N PHE A 60 0.95 -18.66 -5.56
CA PHE A 60 0.26 -17.48 -5.06
C PHE A 60 0.06 -16.45 -6.18
N GLN A 61 -0.81 -16.79 -7.11
CA GLN A 61 -1.24 -15.92 -8.18
C GLN A 61 -2.70 -15.51 -7.93
N GLN A 62 -2.94 -14.22 -7.87
CA GLN A 62 -4.27 -13.66 -7.63
C GLN A 62 -4.58 -12.57 -8.64
N THR A 63 -5.77 -12.60 -9.21
CA THR A 63 -6.25 -11.56 -10.11
C THR A 63 -7.37 -10.78 -9.44
N THR A 64 -7.26 -9.46 -9.51
CA THR A 64 -8.31 -8.54 -9.06
C THR A 64 -9.56 -8.75 -9.92
N THR A 65 -10.71 -8.84 -9.27
CA THR A 65 -12.00 -9.00 -9.93
C THR A 65 -12.93 -7.87 -9.54
N ALA A 66 -13.82 -7.48 -10.47
CA ALA A 66 -14.91 -6.57 -10.16
C ALA A 66 -16.22 -7.06 -10.76
N ASP A 67 -17.31 -6.74 -10.06
CA ASP A 67 -18.68 -6.99 -10.50
C ASP A 67 -19.21 -5.71 -11.14
N GLY A 68 -19.17 -5.63 -12.47
CA GLY A 68 -19.64 -4.48 -13.24
C GLY A 68 -18.52 -3.54 -13.70
N ASP A 69 -18.81 -2.24 -13.67
CA ASP A 69 -17.92 -1.19 -14.16
C ASP A 69 -17.12 -0.56 -13.00
N PRO A 70 -15.82 -0.87 -12.84
CA PRO A 70 -15.00 -0.34 -11.77
C PRO A 70 -14.78 1.18 -11.84
N SER A 71 -15.01 1.82 -13.00
CA SER A 71 -14.89 3.29 -13.12
C SER A 71 -15.96 4.04 -12.33
N SER A 72 -17.05 3.37 -12.00
CA SER A 72 -18.08 3.92 -11.11
C SER A 72 -17.59 4.07 -9.67
N MET A 73 -16.55 3.36 -9.29
CA MET A 73 -16.00 3.35 -7.93
C MET A 73 -14.64 4.02 -7.84
N ILE A 74 -13.84 3.88 -8.90
CA ILE A 74 -12.47 4.36 -8.97
C ILE A 74 -12.32 5.17 -10.25
N ALA A 75 -11.77 6.38 -10.17
CA ALA A 75 -11.45 7.18 -11.35
C ALA A 75 -10.36 6.49 -12.17
N LEU A 76 -10.72 5.93 -13.31
CA LEU A 76 -9.81 5.30 -14.25
C LEU A 76 -9.55 6.24 -15.44
N ASP A 77 -8.30 6.56 -15.70
CA ASP A 77 -7.89 7.32 -16.88
C ASP A 77 -7.72 6.33 -18.06
N MET A 78 -8.79 6.14 -18.82
CA MET A 78 -8.81 5.21 -19.94
C MET A 78 -7.97 5.73 -21.12
N VAL A 79 -7.05 4.89 -21.61
CA VAL A 79 -6.20 5.14 -22.77
C VAL A 79 -6.89 4.63 -24.05
N GLU A 80 -7.51 3.44 -23.97
CA GLU A 80 -8.19 2.79 -25.08
C GLU A 80 -9.34 1.91 -24.56
N GLY A 81 -10.47 1.88 -25.28
CA GLY A 81 -11.61 1.03 -24.96
C GLY A 81 -12.49 1.59 -23.84
N ASP A 82 -13.12 0.71 -23.07
CA ASP A 82 -14.11 1.00 -22.02
C ASP A 82 -13.75 0.30 -20.72
N ALA A 83 -14.19 0.86 -19.58
CA ALA A 83 -14.02 0.28 -18.26
C ALA A 83 -15.11 -0.74 -17.89
N ASN A 84 -16.19 -0.80 -18.66
CA ASN A 84 -17.27 -1.79 -18.43
C ASN A 84 -16.76 -3.20 -18.74
N LEU A 85 -16.55 -3.97 -17.67
CA LEU A 85 -15.98 -5.31 -17.80
C LEU A 85 -16.88 -6.28 -18.55
N ASP A 86 -18.22 -6.20 -18.38
CA ASP A 86 -19.16 -7.21 -18.88
C ASP A 86 -18.61 -8.65 -18.66
N LYS A 87 -18.15 -9.31 -19.71
CA LYS A 87 -17.46 -10.62 -19.66
C LYS A 87 -15.98 -10.53 -20.03
N GLY A 88 -15.40 -9.37 -19.86
CA GLY A 88 -14.05 -9.07 -20.25
C GLY A 88 -13.12 -8.75 -19.07
N PHE A 89 -12.05 -8.07 -19.40
CA PHE A 89 -11.11 -7.52 -18.44
C PHE A 89 -10.49 -6.22 -18.97
N ILE A 90 -9.97 -5.42 -18.07
CA ILE A 90 -9.15 -4.24 -18.38
C ILE A 90 -7.75 -4.44 -17.85
N ALA A 91 -6.77 -3.79 -18.46
CA ALA A 91 -5.37 -3.86 -18.03
C ALA A 91 -4.72 -2.48 -18.06
N THR A 92 -3.67 -2.30 -17.27
CA THR A 92 -2.85 -1.10 -17.34
C THR A 92 -2.06 -1.05 -18.64
N GLU A 93 -1.73 0.17 -19.13
CA GLU A 93 -0.99 0.38 -20.38
C GLU A 93 0.34 -0.39 -20.38
N ASP A 94 1.08 -0.29 -19.28
CA ASP A 94 2.39 -0.92 -19.16
C ASP A 94 2.26 -2.46 -19.18
N PHE A 95 1.30 -3.02 -18.44
CA PHE A 95 1.07 -4.45 -18.37
C PHE A 95 0.59 -5.03 -19.70
N ALA A 96 -0.34 -4.35 -20.37
CA ALA A 96 -0.81 -4.77 -21.69
C ALA A 96 0.32 -4.72 -22.75
N LYS A 97 1.18 -3.70 -22.68
CA LYS A 97 2.32 -3.56 -23.60
C LYS A 97 3.39 -4.62 -23.37
N GLU A 98 3.72 -4.93 -22.12
CA GLU A 98 4.69 -5.96 -21.74
C GLU A 98 4.29 -7.33 -22.28
N HIS A 99 2.99 -7.67 -22.21
CA HIS A 99 2.45 -8.95 -22.63
C HIS A 99 1.94 -8.97 -24.08
N GLY A 100 2.01 -7.83 -24.78
CA GLY A 100 1.57 -7.71 -26.16
C GLY A 100 0.06 -7.80 -26.35
N TRP A 101 -0.72 -7.49 -25.31
CA TRP A 101 -2.18 -7.55 -25.31
C TRP A 101 -2.80 -6.36 -26.07
N LYS A 102 -3.93 -6.62 -26.75
CA LYS A 102 -4.62 -5.61 -27.56
C LYS A 102 -6.10 -5.60 -27.24
N VAL A 103 -6.66 -4.39 -27.18
CA VAL A 103 -8.10 -4.19 -27.00
C VAL A 103 -8.86 -4.89 -28.13
N GLY A 104 -9.89 -5.61 -27.75
CA GLY A 104 -10.73 -6.39 -28.67
C GLY A 104 -10.32 -7.84 -28.85
N GLU A 105 -9.10 -8.23 -28.48
CA GLU A 105 -8.65 -9.64 -28.51
C GLU A 105 -9.15 -10.42 -27.27
N THR A 106 -9.24 -11.73 -27.41
CA THR A 106 -9.73 -12.64 -26.38
C THR A 106 -8.60 -13.51 -25.85
N TYR A 107 -8.50 -13.59 -24.54
CA TYR A 107 -7.43 -14.30 -23.83
C TYR A 107 -8.00 -15.41 -22.94
N LYS A 108 -7.20 -16.43 -22.70
CA LYS A 108 -7.59 -17.59 -21.90
C LYS A 108 -7.53 -17.25 -20.41
N VAL A 109 -8.59 -17.56 -19.69
CA VAL A 109 -8.65 -17.47 -18.24
C VAL A 109 -8.57 -18.89 -17.66
N ALA A 110 -7.66 -19.09 -16.73
CA ALA A 110 -7.43 -20.37 -16.07
C ALA A 110 -7.31 -20.19 -14.55
N SER A 111 -7.66 -21.23 -13.80
CA SER A 111 -7.41 -21.31 -12.36
C SER A 111 -6.26 -22.27 -12.05
N ALA A 112 -5.79 -22.26 -10.79
CA ALA A 112 -4.82 -23.25 -10.31
C ALA A 112 -5.35 -24.70 -10.42
N GLU A 113 -6.67 -24.89 -10.36
CA GLU A 113 -7.36 -26.13 -10.72
C GLU A 113 -7.47 -26.18 -12.25
N LYS A 114 -6.47 -26.72 -12.92
CA LYS A 114 -6.24 -26.69 -14.37
C LYS A 114 -7.37 -27.21 -15.26
N ASP A 115 -8.43 -27.76 -14.70
CA ASP A 115 -9.52 -28.41 -15.45
C ASP A 115 -10.61 -27.44 -15.95
N LYS A 116 -10.67 -26.23 -15.38
CA LYS A 116 -11.64 -25.21 -15.80
C LYS A 116 -10.95 -24.08 -16.56
N LYS A 117 -11.47 -23.76 -17.72
CA LYS A 117 -10.99 -22.68 -18.60
C LYS A 117 -12.19 -21.82 -19.03
N ALA A 118 -11.96 -20.54 -19.09
CA ALA A 118 -12.87 -19.58 -19.70
C ALA A 118 -12.07 -18.65 -20.63
N GLU A 119 -12.75 -17.75 -21.28
CA GLU A 119 -12.15 -16.74 -22.13
C GLU A 119 -12.67 -15.37 -21.70
N ALA A 120 -11.81 -14.35 -21.73
CA ALA A 120 -12.14 -12.98 -21.46
C ALA A 120 -11.58 -12.07 -22.55
N LYS A 121 -12.35 -11.09 -22.97
CA LYS A 121 -11.94 -10.10 -23.95
C LYS A 121 -11.28 -8.93 -23.24
N LEU A 122 -10.13 -8.44 -23.74
CA LEU A 122 -9.59 -7.17 -23.27
C LEU A 122 -10.47 -6.04 -23.79
N VAL A 123 -11.22 -5.39 -22.89
CA VAL A 123 -12.21 -4.36 -23.26
C VAL A 123 -11.67 -2.96 -23.14
N GLY A 124 -10.63 -2.74 -22.34
CA GLY A 124 -10.02 -1.43 -22.19
C GLY A 124 -8.61 -1.47 -21.59
N ILE A 125 -7.88 -0.41 -21.86
CA ILE A 125 -6.54 -0.13 -21.32
C ILE A 125 -6.62 1.20 -20.60
N PHE A 126 -6.05 1.25 -19.38
CA PHE A 126 -6.05 2.43 -18.50
C PHE A 126 -4.65 2.74 -17.97
N LYS A 127 -4.43 3.98 -17.51
CA LYS A 127 -3.17 4.33 -16.84
C LYS A 127 -3.10 3.73 -15.45
N PRO A 128 -1.90 3.30 -14.98
CA PRO A 128 -1.73 2.78 -13.63
C PRO A 128 -2.31 3.72 -12.58
N THR A 129 -2.95 3.15 -11.55
CA THR A 129 -3.48 3.89 -10.40
C THR A 129 -2.93 3.31 -9.10
N ASP A 130 -2.99 4.09 -8.01
CA ASP A 130 -2.57 3.60 -6.68
C ASP A 130 -3.49 2.51 -6.11
N VAL A 131 -4.69 2.34 -6.68
CA VAL A 131 -5.73 1.43 -6.16
C VAL A 131 -5.81 0.14 -6.96
N VAL A 132 -5.63 0.23 -8.28
CA VAL A 132 -5.72 -0.92 -9.20
C VAL A 132 -4.41 -1.09 -9.93
N GLN A 133 -3.79 -2.23 -9.72
CA GLN A 133 -2.55 -2.61 -10.39
C GLN A 133 -2.80 -3.69 -11.43
N ASN A 134 -2.04 -3.60 -12.53
CA ASN A 134 -1.95 -4.57 -13.60
C ASN A 134 -3.26 -4.81 -14.36
N MET A 135 -4.25 -5.51 -13.79
CA MET A 135 -5.51 -5.81 -14.47
C MET A 135 -6.68 -6.03 -13.52
N VAL A 136 -7.90 -5.85 -14.05
CA VAL A 136 -9.17 -6.21 -13.39
C VAL A 136 -9.98 -7.09 -14.32
N LEU A 137 -10.36 -8.26 -13.83
CA LEU A 137 -11.18 -9.24 -14.55
C LEU A 137 -12.63 -9.18 -14.09
N SER A 138 -13.58 -9.42 -14.99
CA SER A 138 -14.97 -9.63 -14.65
C SER A 138 -15.14 -10.76 -13.63
N GLN A 139 -15.84 -10.50 -12.54
CA GLN A 139 -16.14 -11.48 -11.52
C GLN A 139 -16.90 -12.68 -12.11
N GLU A 140 -17.86 -12.44 -13.01
CA GLU A 140 -18.62 -13.50 -13.69
C GLU A 140 -17.72 -14.49 -14.44
N VAL A 141 -16.64 -14.00 -15.07
CA VAL A 141 -15.68 -14.87 -15.77
C VAL A 141 -14.82 -15.64 -14.77
N ALA A 142 -14.35 -14.99 -13.73
CA ALA A 142 -13.55 -15.62 -12.70
C ALA A 142 -14.31 -16.74 -11.96
N GLU A 143 -15.60 -16.55 -11.68
CA GLU A 143 -16.49 -17.54 -11.04
C GLU A 143 -16.68 -18.82 -11.87
N LYS A 144 -16.53 -18.75 -13.19
CA LYS A 144 -16.62 -19.93 -14.06
C LYS A 144 -15.41 -20.88 -13.90
N VAL A 145 -14.27 -20.36 -13.50
CA VAL A 145 -13.00 -21.12 -13.47
C VAL A 145 -12.43 -21.34 -12.07
N ALA A 146 -12.71 -20.45 -11.15
CA ALA A 146 -12.22 -20.57 -9.77
C ALA A 146 -13.30 -21.18 -8.86
N PRO A 147 -12.89 -21.96 -7.82
CA PRO A 147 -13.80 -22.43 -6.80
C PRO A 147 -14.44 -21.26 -6.04
N GLU A 148 -15.74 -21.33 -5.78
CA GLU A 148 -16.49 -20.29 -5.06
C GLU A 148 -15.87 -19.93 -3.70
N LYS A 149 -15.27 -20.92 -3.03
CA LYS A 149 -14.61 -20.72 -1.72
C LYS A 149 -13.31 -19.95 -1.79
N SER A 150 -12.68 -19.86 -2.96
CA SER A 150 -11.39 -19.22 -3.16
C SER A 150 -11.49 -17.73 -3.48
N PHE A 151 -12.69 -17.20 -3.69
CA PHE A 151 -12.92 -15.77 -3.86
C PHE A 151 -12.84 -15.05 -2.52
N THR A 152 -12.15 -13.93 -2.52
CA THR A 152 -12.15 -12.98 -1.41
C THR A 152 -12.72 -11.65 -1.86
N VAL A 153 -13.66 -11.10 -1.10
CA VAL A 153 -14.13 -9.73 -1.30
C VAL A 153 -13.23 -8.80 -0.52
N GLN A 154 -12.65 -7.82 -1.18
CA GLN A 154 -11.77 -6.82 -0.56
C GLN A 154 -12.58 -5.62 -0.10
N MET A 155 -13.38 -5.07 -1.00
CA MET A 155 -14.20 -3.90 -0.73
C MET A 155 -15.46 -3.87 -1.62
N VAL A 156 -16.44 -3.10 -1.19
CA VAL A 156 -17.63 -2.79 -1.98
C VAL A 156 -17.79 -1.28 -2.05
N GLY A 157 -17.74 -0.73 -3.26
CA GLY A 157 -18.03 0.69 -3.51
C GLY A 157 -19.52 0.89 -3.76
N VAL A 158 -20.08 1.94 -3.18
CA VAL A 158 -21.50 2.26 -3.28
C VAL A 158 -21.67 3.68 -3.81
N LEU A 159 -22.55 3.82 -4.80
CA LEU A 159 -23.09 5.08 -5.28
C LEU A 159 -24.53 5.21 -4.82
N GLY A 160 -24.86 6.35 -4.23
CA GLY A 160 -26.22 6.70 -3.86
C GLY A 160 -27.02 7.18 -5.06
N GLN A 161 -28.35 7.08 -4.96
CA GLN A 161 -29.27 7.66 -5.94
C GLN A 161 -29.12 9.19 -5.97
N GLU A 162 -29.27 9.78 -7.15
CA GLU A 162 -29.12 11.22 -7.33
C GLU A 162 -30.12 11.99 -6.43
N GLY A 163 -29.57 12.88 -5.58
CA GLY A 163 -30.36 13.68 -4.64
C GLY A 163 -30.76 12.96 -3.35
N TYR A 164 -30.35 11.71 -3.14
CA TYR A 164 -30.56 11.01 -1.88
C TYR A 164 -29.62 11.58 -0.78
N ASP A 165 -30.13 11.68 0.46
CA ASP A 165 -29.34 12.19 1.58
C ASP A 165 -28.19 11.23 1.92
N LYS A 166 -26.97 11.78 2.00
CA LYS A 166 -25.77 10.95 2.22
C LYS A 166 -25.72 10.32 3.61
N GLU A 167 -26.14 11.05 4.63
CA GLU A 167 -26.17 10.52 6.00
C GLU A 167 -27.22 9.43 6.16
N GLU A 168 -28.38 9.59 5.52
CA GLU A 168 -29.40 8.55 5.50
C GLU A 168 -28.92 7.31 4.73
N LEU A 169 -28.24 7.50 3.60
CA LEU A 169 -27.62 6.39 2.86
C LEU A 169 -26.60 5.64 3.72
N ARG A 170 -25.75 6.37 4.45
CA ARG A 170 -24.79 5.77 5.38
C ARG A 170 -25.48 4.91 6.42
N HIS A 171 -26.52 5.45 7.05
CA HIS A 171 -27.28 4.72 8.06
C HIS A 171 -27.91 3.45 7.52
N ASN A 172 -28.49 3.51 6.30
CA ASN A 172 -29.08 2.35 5.64
C ASN A 172 -28.03 1.29 5.29
N LEU A 173 -26.84 1.70 4.88
CA LEU A 173 -25.72 0.79 4.64
C LEU A 173 -25.20 0.16 5.94
N GLU A 174 -25.03 0.92 7.01
CA GLU A 174 -24.65 0.41 8.33
C GLU A 174 -25.67 -0.62 8.85
N ASP A 175 -26.97 -0.35 8.67
CA ASP A 175 -28.03 -1.27 9.05
C ASP A 175 -28.03 -2.56 8.20
N ALA A 176 -27.77 -2.45 6.91
CA ALA A 176 -27.70 -3.61 6.01
C ALA A 176 -26.55 -4.57 6.36
N VAL A 177 -25.45 -4.05 6.92
CA VAL A 177 -24.26 -4.84 7.28
C VAL A 177 -24.02 -5.01 8.78
N LYS A 178 -24.94 -4.56 9.63
CA LYS A 178 -24.78 -4.59 11.10
C LYS A 178 -24.43 -5.95 11.71
N ASP A 179 -24.90 -7.03 11.07
CA ASP A 179 -24.60 -8.41 11.50
C ASP A 179 -23.20 -8.85 11.05
N LEU A 180 -22.56 -8.10 10.17
CA LEU A 180 -21.21 -8.34 9.66
C LEU A 180 -20.22 -7.52 10.46
N VAL A 181 -19.90 -7.98 11.67
CA VAL A 181 -19.11 -7.25 12.69
C VAL A 181 -17.76 -6.67 12.18
N VAL A 182 -17.21 -7.26 11.12
CA VAL A 182 -15.95 -6.83 10.53
C VAL A 182 -16.09 -5.80 9.43
N VAL A 183 -17.30 -5.47 8.98
CA VAL A 183 -17.54 -4.54 7.87
C VAL A 183 -17.70 -3.13 8.42
N GLN A 184 -16.95 -2.19 7.85
CA GLN A 184 -17.02 -0.76 8.14
C GLN A 184 -17.55 -0.02 6.91
N VAL A 185 -18.41 0.97 7.11
CA VAL A 185 -18.92 1.88 6.09
C VAL A 185 -18.14 3.18 6.21
N ASN A 186 -17.29 3.47 5.23
CA ASN A 186 -16.43 4.65 5.24
C ASN A 186 -16.72 5.53 4.02
N SER A 187 -16.64 6.85 4.18
CA SER A 187 -16.54 7.75 3.03
C SER A 187 -15.18 7.61 2.36
N GLY A 188 -15.01 8.14 1.15
CA GLY A 188 -13.70 8.16 0.47
C GLY A 188 -12.62 8.88 1.29
N GLU A 189 -12.98 9.97 1.98
CA GLU A 189 -12.07 10.72 2.87
C GLU A 189 -11.68 9.89 4.11
N GLU A 190 -12.65 9.23 4.74
CA GLU A 190 -12.41 8.38 5.91
C GLU A 190 -11.50 7.18 5.54
N TYR A 191 -11.75 6.56 4.39
CA TYR A 191 -10.93 5.45 3.89
C TYR A 191 -9.49 5.90 3.61
N ALA A 192 -9.30 7.03 2.93
CA ALA A 192 -7.99 7.62 2.69
C ALA A 192 -7.30 8.02 4.00
N GLY A 193 -8.05 8.57 4.95
CA GLY A 193 -7.56 8.93 6.28
C GLY A 193 -7.10 7.72 7.10
N GLN A 194 -7.77 6.58 7.00
CA GLN A 194 -7.33 5.34 7.66
C GLN A 194 -6.02 4.83 7.07
N ALA A 195 -5.86 4.86 5.74
CA ALA A 195 -4.62 4.48 5.08
C ALA A 195 -3.45 5.41 5.50
N ALA A 196 -3.70 6.72 5.55
CA ALA A 196 -2.71 7.68 6.06
C ALA A 196 -2.36 7.43 7.53
N GLY A 197 -3.36 7.12 8.37
CA GLY A 197 -3.15 6.81 9.79
C GLY A 197 -2.28 5.58 10.02
N PHE A 198 -2.37 4.57 9.17
CA PHE A 198 -1.50 3.40 9.23
C PHE A 198 -0.04 3.78 8.92
N ILE A 199 0.18 4.61 7.89
CA ILE A 199 1.51 5.14 7.56
C ILE A 199 2.07 5.95 8.72
N ASP A 200 1.28 6.83 9.34
CA ASP A 200 1.70 7.63 10.50
C ASP A 200 2.07 6.75 11.70
N GLN A 201 1.35 5.67 11.92
CA GLN A 201 1.68 4.69 12.97
C GLN A 201 3.02 3.98 12.68
N MET A 202 3.25 3.54 11.44
CA MET A 202 4.53 2.95 11.04
C MET A 202 5.69 3.95 11.21
N LEU A 203 5.50 5.20 10.78
CA LEU A 203 6.48 6.25 10.97
C LEU A 203 6.77 6.52 12.45
N SER A 204 5.74 6.52 13.32
CA SER A 204 5.92 6.67 14.78
C SER A 204 6.80 5.58 15.37
N ILE A 205 6.62 4.33 14.94
CA ILE A 205 7.48 3.21 15.37
C ILE A 205 8.91 3.43 14.90
N LEU A 206 9.11 3.81 13.64
CA LEU A 206 10.43 4.10 13.09
C LEU A 206 11.12 5.25 13.83
N TYR A 207 10.40 6.33 14.15
CA TYR A 207 10.93 7.44 14.95
C TYR A 207 11.29 7.00 16.38
N GLY A 208 10.49 6.12 16.98
CA GLY A 208 10.79 5.53 18.29
C GLY A 208 12.10 4.72 18.26
N LEU A 209 12.29 3.89 17.25
CA LEU A 209 13.52 3.13 17.05
C LEU A 209 14.74 4.06 16.78
N LEU A 210 14.54 5.10 15.97
CA LEU A 210 15.56 6.09 15.70
C LEU A 210 15.97 6.83 16.99
N ALA A 211 15.01 7.25 17.80
CA ALA A 211 15.28 7.90 19.08
C ALA A 211 16.10 7.00 20.01
N LEU A 212 15.76 5.71 20.09
CA LEU A 212 16.51 4.73 20.86
C LEU A 212 17.94 4.58 20.33
N ALA A 213 18.12 4.50 19.01
CA ALA A 213 19.45 4.43 18.39
C ALA A 213 20.31 5.66 18.72
N VAL A 214 19.71 6.86 18.70
CA VAL A 214 20.39 8.11 19.09
C VAL A 214 20.82 8.09 20.55
N ILE A 215 19.94 7.61 21.46
CA ILE A 215 20.27 7.48 22.89
C ILE A 215 21.48 6.54 23.08
N ILE A 216 21.49 5.38 22.43
CA ILE A 216 22.58 4.41 22.49
C ILE A 216 23.88 5.04 21.95
N ALA A 217 23.80 5.77 20.82
CA ALA A 217 24.94 6.45 20.23
C ALA A 217 25.54 7.50 21.18
N VAL A 218 24.68 8.32 21.82
CA VAL A 218 25.12 9.32 22.81
C VAL A 218 25.81 8.65 23.99
N LEU A 219 25.24 7.58 24.54
CA LEU A 219 25.87 6.83 25.63
C LEU A 219 27.22 6.22 25.22
N GLY A 220 27.33 5.71 23.99
CA GLY A 220 28.59 5.21 23.43
C GLY A 220 29.65 6.30 23.33
N ILE A 221 29.31 7.48 22.82
CA ILE A 221 30.20 8.63 22.71
C ILE A 221 30.65 9.09 24.10
N VAL A 222 29.74 9.22 25.07
CA VAL A 222 30.07 9.61 26.46
C VAL A 222 31.05 8.62 27.08
N ASN A 223 30.80 7.32 26.91
CA ASN A 223 31.68 6.27 27.42
C ASN A 223 33.09 6.37 26.81
N THR A 224 33.20 6.51 25.49
CA THR A 224 34.47 6.61 24.78
C THR A 224 35.26 7.87 25.18
N LEU A 225 34.59 9.01 25.28
CA LEU A 225 35.22 10.27 25.70
C LEU A 225 35.66 10.20 27.16
N THR A 226 34.87 9.59 28.04
CA THR A 226 35.21 9.43 29.45
C THR A 226 36.47 8.57 29.60
N LEU A 227 36.57 7.47 28.87
CA LEU A 227 37.70 6.57 28.86
C LEU A 227 38.95 7.31 28.35
N GLY A 228 38.86 8.04 27.22
CA GLY A 228 39.93 8.82 26.65
C GLY A 228 40.46 9.91 27.61
N VAL A 229 39.58 10.55 28.40
CA VAL A 229 40.02 11.52 29.43
C VAL A 229 40.73 10.83 30.59
N ILE A 230 40.29 9.64 31.00
CA ILE A 230 40.90 8.87 32.10
C ILE A 230 42.32 8.41 31.66
N GLU A 231 42.47 7.87 30.45
CA GLU A 231 43.75 7.41 29.91
C GLU A 231 44.77 8.54 29.80
N ARG A 232 44.33 9.75 29.38
CA ARG A 232 45.18 10.93 29.25
C ARG A 232 45.32 11.78 30.51
N ARG A 233 44.87 11.26 31.67
CA ARG A 233 44.88 12.03 32.94
C ARG A 233 46.25 12.55 33.34
N GLN A 234 47.30 11.77 33.11
CA GLN A 234 48.69 12.19 33.39
C GLN A 234 49.16 13.32 32.45
N GLU A 235 48.85 13.24 31.16
CA GLU A 235 49.18 14.30 30.19
C GLU A 235 48.47 15.61 30.52
N ILE A 236 47.17 15.53 30.86
CA ILE A 236 46.38 16.69 31.29
C ILE A 236 46.96 17.28 32.59
N GLY A 237 47.45 16.44 33.51
CA GLY A 237 48.12 16.86 34.72
C GLY A 237 49.44 17.62 34.44
N MET A 238 50.27 17.14 33.53
CA MET A 238 51.51 17.81 33.11
C MET A 238 51.21 19.15 32.42
N LEU A 239 50.23 19.22 31.53
CA LEU A 239 49.80 20.47 30.88
C LEU A 239 49.39 21.54 31.92
N ARG A 240 48.72 21.13 32.97
CA ARG A 240 48.35 22.03 34.07
C ARG A 240 49.54 22.48 34.89
N ALA A 241 50.52 21.64 35.10
CA ALA A 241 51.76 21.99 35.82
C ALA A 241 52.58 23.04 35.06
N VAL A 242 52.52 23.05 33.72
CA VAL A 242 53.18 24.05 32.85
C VAL A 242 52.32 25.33 32.67
N GLY A 243 51.14 25.43 33.34
CA GLY A 243 50.37 26.66 33.38
C GLY A 243 49.14 26.69 32.48
N THR A 244 48.75 25.56 31.86
CA THR A 244 47.52 25.51 31.02
C THR A 244 46.25 25.72 31.86
N GLN A 245 45.42 26.68 31.44
CA GLN A 245 44.18 27.01 32.14
C GLN A 245 43.11 25.93 31.93
N ARG A 246 42.23 25.71 32.91
CA ARG A 246 41.10 24.78 32.85
C ARG A 246 40.17 25.02 31.62
N ARG A 247 40.05 26.28 31.22
CA ARG A 247 39.24 26.67 30.05
C ARG A 247 39.84 26.12 28.74
N GLN A 248 41.17 26.16 28.61
CA GLN A 248 41.86 25.65 27.43
C GLN A 248 41.74 24.13 27.29
N ILE A 249 41.88 23.41 28.41
CA ILE A 249 41.68 21.95 28.43
C ILE A 249 40.24 21.59 28.04
N ARG A 250 39.26 22.33 28.58
CA ARG A 250 37.84 22.13 28.22
C ARG A 250 37.59 22.36 26.73
N THR A 251 38.14 23.44 26.19
CA THR A 251 38.02 23.74 24.75
C THR A 251 38.66 22.65 23.89
N MET A 252 39.83 22.13 24.29
CA MET A 252 40.50 21.03 23.58
C MET A 252 39.61 19.77 23.50
N ILE A 253 39.06 19.33 24.63
CA ILE A 253 38.16 18.15 24.68
C ILE A 253 36.88 18.41 23.86
N THR A 254 36.35 19.63 23.92
CA THR A 254 35.15 19.98 23.11
C THR A 254 35.43 19.95 21.62
N LEU A 255 36.58 20.45 21.18
CA LEU A 255 36.98 20.40 19.77
C LEU A 255 37.20 18.97 19.29
N GLU A 256 37.83 18.12 20.11
CA GLU A 256 37.98 16.69 19.80
C GLU A 256 36.64 16.00 19.65
N SER A 257 35.66 16.27 20.54
CA SER A 257 34.30 15.77 20.45
C SER A 257 33.55 16.24 19.18
N VAL A 258 33.71 17.52 18.82
CA VAL A 258 33.13 18.09 17.60
C VAL A 258 33.71 17.46 16.33
N GLN A 259 35.02 17.19 16.30
CA GLN A 259 35.65 16.53 15.16
C GLN A 259 35.13 15.10 14.98
N ILE A 260 34.99 14.33 16.06
CA ILE A 260 34.44 12.97 16.03
C ILE A 260 32.99 13.01 15.54
N ALA A 261 32.17 13.94 16.05
CA ALA A 261 30.77 14.10 15.66
C ALA A 261 30.65 14.49 14.18
N LEU A 262 31.47 15.42 13.69
CA LEU A 262 31.46 15.84 12.29
C LEU A 262 31.84 14.68 11.35
N PHE A 263 32.90 13.95 11.69
CA PHE A 263 33.34 12.79 10.93
C PHE A 263 32.23 11.71 10.90
N GLY A 264 31.65 11.40 12.05
CA GLY A 264 30.52 10.45 12.14
C GLY A 264 29.29 10.89 11.33
N ALA A 265 28.97 12.19 11.37
CA ALA A 265 27.86 12.73 10.58
C ALA A 265 28.09 12.60 9.06
N VAL A 266 29.28 12.96 8.58
CA VAL A 266 29.64 12.84 7.16
C VAL A 266 29.59 11.38 6.71
N MET A 267 30.18 10.47 7.48
CA MET A 267 30.17 9.05 7.18
C MET A 267 28.74 8.48 7.22
N GLY A 268 27.93 8.88 8.20
CA GLY A 268 26.54 8.48 8.31
C GLY A 268 25.70 8.91 7.10
N ILE A 269 25.87 10.15 6.64
CA ILE A 269 25.20 10.68 5.44
C ILE A 269 25.62 9.90 4.19
N LEU A 270 26.90 9.65 3.99
CA LEU A 270 27.41 8.92 2.82
C LEU A 270 26.86 7.49 2.76
N ILE A 271 26.88 6.78 3.89
CA ILE A 271 26.36 5.42 4.00
C ILE A 271 24.83 5.43 3.82
N GLY A 272 24.13 6.37 4.49
CA GLY A 272 22.69 6.49 4.40
C GLY A 272 22.20 6.78 2.98
N LEU A 273 22.84 7.70 2.27
CA LEU A 273 22.52 7.99 0.87
C LEU A 273 22.82 6.79 -0.05
N GLY A 274 23.95 6.10 0.18
CA GLY A 274 24.31 4.93 -0.61
C GLY A 274 23.31 3.78 -0.44
N LEU A 275 22.90 3.48 0.79
CA LEU A 275 21.89 2.46 1.07
C LEU A 275 20.50 2.87 0.56
N GLY A 276 20.11 4.13 0.76
CA GLY A 276 18.83 4.65 0.29
C GLY A 276 18.72 4.59 -1.23
N TRP A 277 19.76 5.01 -1.95
CA TRP A 277 19.80 4.93 -3.41
C TRP A 277 19.74 3.48 -3.93
N SER A 278 20.50 2.58 -3.28
CA SER A 278 20.47 1.15 -3.62
C SER A 278 19.08 0.54 -3.42
N PHE A 279 18.41 0.90 -2.32
CA PHE A 279 17.07 0.43 -2.00
C PHE A 279 16.03 0.90 -3.03
N ILE A 280 16.05 2.20 -3.38
CA ILE A 280 15.15 2.76 -4.41
C ILE A 280 15.38 2.09 -5.77
N LYS A 281 16.63 1.81 -6.12
CA LYS A 281 16.95 1.13 -7.38
C LYS A 281 16.39 -0.30 -7.43
N ILE A 282 16.54 -1.06 -6.35
CA ILE A 282 16.00 -2.44 -6.27
C ILE A 282 14.47 -2.43 -6.37
N LEU A 283 13.80 -1.53 -5.65
CA LEU A 283 12.34 -1.40 -5.72
C LEU A 283 11.86 -0.98 -7.12
N GLY A 284 12.56 -0.04 -7.76
CA GLY A 284 12.22 0.38 -9.11
C GLY A 284 12.47 -0.68 -10.19
N ASP A 285 13.47 -1.54 -10.02
CA ASP A 285 13.76 -2.65 -10.95
C ASP A 285 12.74 -3.81 -10.78
N GLU A 286 12.06 -3.93 -9.62
CA GLU A 286 11.02 -4.93 -9.34
C GLU A 286 9.59 -4.41 -9.59
N GLY A 287 9.43 -3.15 -10.05
CA GLY A 287 8.14 -2.57 -10.45
C GLY A 287 7.24 -2.22 -9.26
N LEU A 288 7.80 -1.95 -8.08
CA LEU A 288 7.12 -1.48 -6.86
C LEU A 288 7.25 0.04 -6.69
#